data_194382bfe8dffbfc9135e194484c1d41
#
_entry.id   194382bfe8dffbfc9135e194484c1d41
#
_cell.length_a   1.000
_cell.length_b   1.000
_cell.length_c   1.000
_cell.angle_alpha   90.00
_cell.angle_beta   90.00
_cell.angle_gamma   90.00
#
_symmetry.space_group_name_H-M   'P 1'
#
loop_
_entity.id
_entity.type
_entity.pdbx_description
1 polymer ?
#
loop_
_entity_poly.entity_id
_entity_poly.type
_entity_poly.pdbx_seq_one_letter_code
_entity_poly.pdbx_strand_id
1 'polypeptide(L)'
;TSRGLGDVYKRQGEQIVKIGSQDMNDAVWLTLAKRINELLKRDDVDGIVITHGTDTMEETAFFLNLTVKSDKPVVLVGAMRPSTAMSADGPLNLYNAVVTAAAKESKGKGVVIAMNGLILGAQGATKMNTVDVQTFQSPNSGALGYVLNGKVSYNMESLKRHTTKSEFDVTNLDKLPKVGIVYSYSNVDADVMTPFLNGGYQGIVHAGVGNGNIHQNLFPMLEKARKQGILVVRSSRVPTGPITLDAEVDDNKYQFVASQELNPQKARVLLMLALTKTNDWKKIQQYFNEY
;
A
#
# COMPACT_ATOMS: atom_id res chain seq x y z
N THR A 1 26.36 4.20 32.12
CA THR A 1 26.29 2.85 31.58
C THR A 1 25.21 2.86 30.49
N SER A 2 25.62 2.81 29.23
CA SER A 2 24.69 2.61 28.10
C SER A 2 24.07 1.23 28.23
N ARG A 3 22.80 1.15 28.59
CA ARG A 3 22.03 -0.08 28.47
C ARG A 3 21.87 -0.38 27.00
N GLY A 4 22.49 -1.46 26.52
CA GLY A 4 22.33 -1.90 25.15
C GLY A 4 20.88 -2.33 24.88
N LEU A 5 20.42 -2.17 23.65
CA LEU A 5 19.09 -2.60 23.20
C LEU A 5 18.78 -4.08 23.55
N GLY A 6 19.81 -4.91 23.78
CA GLY A 6 19.69 -6.31 24.16
C GLY A 6 19.01 -6.56 25.49
N ASP A 7 19.10 -5.62 26.43
CA ASP A 7 18.56 -5.77 27.79
C ASP A 7 17.09 -5.33 27.91
N VAL A 8 16.55 -4.62 26.89
CA VAL A 8 15.23 -3.99 26.96
C VAL A 8 14.21 -4.71 26.09
N TYR A 9 14.62 -5.33 24.97
CA TYR A 9 13.70 -5.95 24.01
C TYR A 9 13.98 -7.44 23.82
N LYS A 10 12.95 -8.29 24.07
CA LYS A 10 12.93 -9.67 23.61
C LYS A 10 12.51 -9.68 22.14
N ARG A 11 13.40 -10.12 21.25
CA ARG A 11 13.15 -10.20 19.80
C ARG A 11 13.08 -11.65 19.36
N GLN A 12 12.08 -11.98 18.58
CA GLN A 12 11.95 -13.28 17.92
C GLN A 12 11.89 -13.07 16.40
N GLY A 13 12.56 -13.90 15.64
CA GLY A 13 12.50 -13.89 14.19
C GLY A 13 11.64 -15.03 13.67
N GLU A 14 10.80 -14.74 12.68
CA GLU A 14 10.00 -15.72 11.95
C GLU A 14 10.12 -15.43 10.45
N GLN A 15 10.41 -16.47 9.65
CA GLN A 15 10.46 -16.32 8.20
C GLN A 15 9.14 -16.76 7.58
N ILE A 16 8.36 -15.81 7.06
CA ILE A 16 7.10 -16.09 6.36
C ILE A 16 7.39 -16.62 4.95
N VAL A 17 8.30 -15.96 4.23
CA VAL A 17 8.68 -16.34 2.87
C VAL A 17 10.10 -15.84 2.57
N LYS A 18 10.76 -16.44 1.57
CA LYS A 18 12.06 -15.97 1.05
C LYS A 18 11.95 -15.78 -0.46
N ILE A 19 11.53 -14.59 -0.88
CA ILE A 19 11.36 -14.19 -2.29
C ILE A 19 11.90 -12.77 -2.50
N GLY A 20 12.19 -12.41 -3.73
CA GLY A 20 12.35 -11.01 -4.11
C GLY A 20 11.00 -10.31 -4.06
N SER A 21 10.98 -9.02 -3.71
CA SER A 21 9.69 -8.31 -3.59
C SER A 21 8.95 -8.15 -4.92
N GLN A 22 9.63 -8.21 -6.05
CA GLN A 22 8.99 -8.26 -7.38
C GLN A 22 8.13 -9.51 -7.58
N ASP A 23 8.35 -10.58 -6.79
CA ASP A 23 7.60 -11.84 -6.84
C ASP A 23 6.49 -11.94 -5.78
N MET A 24 6.19 -10.82 -5.09
CA MET A 24 5.09 -10.76 -4.12
C MET A 24 3.76 -11.10 -4.79
N ASN A 25 2.90 -11.76 -4.01
CA ASN A 25 1.60 -12.20 -4.50
C ASN A 25 0.54 -12.23 -3.39
N ASP A 26 -0.69 -12.42 -3.80
CA ASP A 26 -1.87 -12.38 -2.93
C ASP A 26 -1.82 -13.44 -1.81
N ALA A 27 -1.30 -14.64 -2.08
CA ALA A 27 -1.20 -15.71 -1.09
C ALA A 27 -0.22 -15.34 0.04
N VAL A 28 0.89 -14.69 -0.30
CA VAL A 28 1.86 -14.18 0.69
C VAL A 28 1.23 -13.06 1.51
N TRP A 29 0.52 -12.13 0.89
CA TRP A 29 -0.19 -11.06 1.60
C TRP A 29 -1.22 -11.59 2.60
N LEU A 30 -2.04 -12.56 2.17
CA LEU A 30 -3.05 -13.18 3.05
C LEU A 30 -2.39 -13.92 4.23
N THR A 31 -1.35 -14.70 3.96
CA THR A 31 -0.59 -15.42 5.00
C THR A 31 0.02 -14.43 6.00
N LEU A 32 0.66 -13.38 5.51
CA LEU A 32 1.30 -12.36 6.34
C LEU A 32 0.29 -11.62 7.21
N ALA A 33 -0.83 -11.16 6.64
CA ALA A 33 -1.87 -10.45 7.40
C ALA A 33 -2.51 -11.33 8.47
N LYS A 34 -2.83 -12.59 8.16
CA LYS A 34 -3.39 -13.55 9.12
C LYS A 34 -2.40 -13.77 10.28
N ARG A 35 -1.12 -13.98 9.97
CA ARG A 35 -0.08 -14.21 10.99
C ARG A 35 0.14 -12.97 11.87
N ILE A 36 0.20 -11.79 11.29
CA ILE A 36 0.30 -10.53 12.04
C ILE A 36 -0.89 -10.37 13.00
N ASN A 37 -2.10 -10.56 12.51
CA ASN A 37 -3.31 -10.44 13.34
C ASN A 37 -3.34 -11.47 14.48
N GLU A 38 -2.82 -12.68 14.27
CA GLU A 38 -2.65 -13.69 15.32
C GLU A 38 -1.64 -13.24 16.38
N LEU A 39 -0.45 -12.81 15.95
CA LEU A 39 0.63 -12.40 16.85
C LEU A 39 0.24 -11.16 17.68
N LEU A 40 -0.41 -10.18 17.09
CA LEU A 40 -0.76 -8.93 17.77
C LEU A 40 -1.89 -9.10 18.82
N LYS A 41 -2.59 -10.25 18.84
CA LYS A 41 -3.52 -10.60 19.93
C LYS A 41 -2.82 -10.99 21.23
N ARG A 42 -1.54 -11.34 21.14
CA ARG A 42 -0.75 -11.79 22.31
C ARG A 42 -0.31 -10.58 23.14
N ASP A 43 -0.39 -10.70 24.47
CA ASP A 43 0.02 -9.63 25.38
C ASP A 43 1.53 -9.44 25.43
N ASP A 44 2.31 -10.50 25.11
CA ASP A 44 3.78 -10.48 25.08
C ASP A 44 4.36 -9.95 23.75
N VAL A 45 3.55 -9.48 22.83
CA VAL A 45 3.96 -8.85 21.55
C VAL A 45 3.59 -7.38 21.56
N ASP A 46 4.57 -6.49 21.62
CA ASP A 46 4.38 -5.04 21.64
C ASP A 46 4.28 -4.42 20.24
N GLY A 47 4.90 -5.03 19.24
CA GLY A 47 4.89 -4.58 17.85
C GLY A 47 5.57 -5.57 16.90
N ILE A 48 5.48 -5.33 15.61
CA ILE A 48 6.05 -6.18 14.56
C ILE A 48 6.90 -5.34 13.60
N VAL A 49 8.08 -5.87 13.27
CA VAL A 49 8.93 -5.36 12.19
C VAL A 49 8.96 -6.38 11.06
N ILE A 50 8.76 -5.92 9.83
CA ILE A 50 8.73 -6.75 8.63
C ILE A 50 9.87 -6.30 7.72
N THR A 51 10.88 -7.18 7.55
CA THR A 51 11.93 -6.96 6.53
C THR A 51 11.36 -7.32 5.16
N HIS A 52 11.44 -6.40 4.21
CA HIS A 52 10.82 -6.53 2.90
C HIS A 52 11.71 -5.92 1.82
N GLY A 53 11.74 -6.49 0.64
CA GLY A 53 12.39 -5.86 -0.51
C GLY A 53 11.61 -4.60 -0.94
N THR A 54 12.33 -3.62 -1.49
CA THR A 54 11.78 -2.27 -1.67
C THR A 54 10.81 -2.12 -2.84
N ASP A 55 10.80 -3.04 -3.84
CA ASP A 55 10.08 -2.84 -5.10
C ASP A 55 8.55 -2.79 -4.93
N THR A 56 7.99 -3.63 -4.07
CA THR A 56 6.54 -3.68 -3.80
C THR A 56 6.19 -3.42 -2.32
N MET A 57 7.13 -2.88 -1.56
CA MET A 57 6.93 -2.60 -0.13
C MET A 57 5.74 -1.69 0.12
N GLU A 58 5.51 -0.68 -0.71
CA GLU A 58 4.39 0.25 -0.58
C GLU A 58 3.03 -0.43 -0.71
N GLU A 59 2.93 -1.44 -1.60
CA GLU A 59 1.70 -2.22 -1.80
C GLU A 59 1.44 -3.12 -0.58
N THR A 60 2.47 -3.84 -0.12
CA THR A 60 2.38 -4.68 1.10
C THR A 60 2.05 -3.85 2.33
N ALA A 61 2.68 -2.69 2.50
CA ALA A 61 2.40 -1.79 3.62
C ALA A 61 0.94 -1.30 3.59
N PHE A 62 0.45 -0.90 2.41
CA PHE A 62 -0.94 -0.44 2.27
C PHE A 62 -1.94 -1.56 2.48
N PHE A 63 -1.70 -2.76 1.93
CA PHE A 63 -2.53 -3.94 2.19
C PHE A 63 -2.65 -4.24 3.69
N LEU A 64 -1.53 -4.25 4.41
CA LEU A 64 -1.51 -4.48 5.86
C LEU A 64 -2.19 -3.34 6.62
N ASN A 65 -2.03 -2.09 6.17
CA ASN A 65 -2.70 -0.93 6.77
C ASN A 65 -4.24 -1.05 6.73
N LEU A 66 -4.76 -1.74 5.71
CA LEU A 66 -6.18 -1.99 5.55
C LEU A 66 -6.68 -3.26 6.26
N THR A 67 -5.80 -4.23 6.57
CA THR A 67 -6.21 -5.58 7.02
C THR A 67 -5.74 -5.97 8.42
N VAL A 68 -4.78 -5.26 8.99
CA VAL A 68 -4.36 -5.45 10.40
C VAL A 68 -5.45 -4.92 11.34
N LYS A 69 -5.78 -5.71 12.38
CA LYS A 69 -6.85 -5.41 13.36
C LYS A 69 -6.29 -5.10 14.76
N SER A 70 -5.20 -4.34 14.80
CA SER A 70 -4.55 -3.94 16.04
C SER A 70 -4.07 -2.49 15.96
N ASP A 71 -3.98 -1.82 17.09
CA ASP A 71 -3.33 -0.51 17.24
C ASP A 71 -1.85 -0.61 17.58
N LYS A 72 -1.33 -1.84 17.82
CA LYS A 72 0.09 -2.09 18.05
C LYS A 72 0.89 -1.79 16.77
N PRO A 73 2.12 -1.26 16.91
CA PRO A 73 2.94 -0.85 15.76
C PRO A 73 3.26 -2.01 14.80
N VAL A 74 3.10 -1.77 13.50
CA VAL A 74 3.57 -2.64 12.42
C VAL A 74 4.43 -1.79 11.50
N VAL A 75 5.69 -2.16 11.37
CA VAL A 75 6.71 -1.35 10.69
C VAL A 75 7.37 -2.18 9.59
N LEU A 76 7.27 -1.74 8.34
CA LEU A 76 8.03 -2.33 7.23
C LEU A 76 9.37 -1.62 7.10
N VAL A 77 10.39 -2.38 6.69
CA VAL A 77 11.75 -1.88 6.50
C VAL A 77 12.45 -2.65 5.39
N GLY A 78 13.34 -1.98 4.68
CA GLY A 78 14.18 -2.57 3.64
C GLY A 78 15.52 -1.86 3.53
N ALA A 79 16.23 -2.16 2.45
CA ALA A 79 17.49 -1.53 2.11
C ALA A 79 17.60 -1.33 0.60
N MET A 80 18.18 -0.22 0.18
CA MET A 80 18.46 0.05 -1.23
C MET A 80 19.86 -0.43 -1.65
N ARG A 81 20.78 -0.57 -0.69
CA ARG A 81 22.14 -1.04 -0.93
C ARG A 81 22.30 -2.46 -0.39
N PRO A 82 23.03 -3.33 -1.08
CA PRO A 82 23.37 -4.64 -0.54
C PRO A 82 24.21 -4.51 0.73
N SER A 83 24.13 -5.47 1.63
CA SER A 83 24.82 -5.45 2.92
C SER A 83 26.36 -5.34 2.82
N THR A 84 26.92 -5.71 1.66
CA THR A 84 28.36 -5.62 1.34
C THR A 84 28.77 -4.29 0.74
N ALA A 85 27.83 -3.40 0.44
CA ALA A 85 28.12 -2.11 -0.15
C ALA A 85 28.74 -1.15 0.88
N MET A 86 29.60 -0.24 0.40
CA MET A 86 30.03 0.90 1.21
C MET A 86 28.82 1.73 1.62
N SER A 87 28.74 2.10 2.90
CA SER A 87 27.59 2.82 3.47
C SER A 87 26.24 2.10 3.24
N ALA A 88 26.20 0.77 3.44
CA ALA A 88 24.97 -0.01 3.41
C ALA A 88 23.91 0.60 4.35
N ASP A 89 22.72 0.84 3.86
CA ASP A 89 21.63 1.50 4.61
C ASP A 89 20.81 0.54 5.50
N GLY A 90 20.86 -0.77 5.18
CA GLY A 90 20.06 -1.80 5.86
C GLY A 90 20.20 -1.85 7.38
N PRO A 91 21.41 -1.86 7.95
CA PRO A 91 21.59 -1.95 9.41
C PRO A 91 20.94 -0.81 10.18
N LEU A 92 21.11 0.44 9.71
CA LEU A 92 20.49 1.61 10.36
C LEU A 92 18.97 1.64 10.15
N ASN A 93 18.48 1.29 8.96
CA ASN A 93 17.05 1.20 8.68
C ASN A 93 16.39 0.16 9.61
N LEU A 94 17.00 -1.04 9.76
CA LEU A 94 16.48 -2.07 10.65
C LEU A 94 16.47 -1.63 12.13
N TYR A 95 17.55 -0.98 12.58
CA TYR A 95 17.60 -0.40 13.92
C TYR A 95 16.45 0.60 14.14
N ASN A 96 16.28 1.54 13.21
CA ASN A 96 15.22 2.55 13.28
C ASN A 96 13.83 1.93 13.25
N ALA A 97 13.62 0.87 12.47
CA ALA A 97 12.35 0.16 12.43
C ALA A 97 12.03 -0.52 13.78
N VAL A 98 13.01 -1.15 14.43
CA VAL A 98 12.84 -1.75 15.75
C VAL A 98 12.54 -0.68 16.80
N VAL A 99 13.25 0.44 16.77
CA VAL A 99 13.00 1.58 17.67
C VAL A 99 11.58 2.12 17.45
N THR A 100 11.15 2.26 16.19
CA THR A 100 9.79 2.70 15.85
C THR A 100 8.74 1.72 16.36
N ALA A 101 8.94 0.42 16.18
CA ALA A 101 7.98 -0.61 16.62
C ALA A 101 7.89 -0.70 18.17
N ALA A 102 8.95 -0.33 18.88
CA ALA A 102 8.99 -0.35 20.34
C ALA A 102 8.51 0.97 20.98
N ALA A 103 8.36 2.03 20.20
CA ALA A 103 7.98 3.34 20.72
C ALA A 103 6.47 3.39 21.04
N LYS A 104 6.12 3.88 22.24
CA LYS A 104 4.72 4.04 22.65
C LYS A 104 3.95 5.00 21.74
N GLU A 105 4.65 6.00 21.23
CA GLU A 105 4.14 7.02 20.30
C GLU A 105 3.71 6.44 18.95
N SER A 106 4.21 5.26 18.61
CA SER A 106 3.86 4.56 17.36
C SER A 106 2.52 3.81 17.44
N LYS A 107 1.98 3.65 18.64
CA LYS A 107 0.67 3.01 18.82
C LYS A 107 -0.44 3.81 18.15
N GLY A 108 -1.28 3.13 17.36
CA GLY A 108 -2.41 3.76 16.67
C GLY A 108 -2.04 4.59 15.44
N LYS A 109 -0.77 4.56 14.99
CA LYS A 109 -0.32 5.31 13.79
C LYS A 109 -0.53 4.56 12.46
N GLY A 110 -1.19 3.39 12.51
CA GLY A 110 -1.35 2.53 11.33
C GLY A 110 -0.08 1.74 11.03
N VAL A 111 -0.03 1.17 9.83
CA VAL A 111 1.19 0.53 9.31
C VAL A 111 2.09 1.59 8.71
N VAL A 112 3.38 1.53 9.04
CA VAL A 112 4.36 2.53 8.59
C VAL A 112 5.56 1.87 7.90
N ILE A 113 6.25 2.63 7.07
CA ILE A 113 7.56 2.28 6.51
C ILE A 113 8.62 3.12 7.20
N ALA A 114 9.65 2.48 7.77
CA ALA A 114 10.80 3.13 8.37
C ALA A 114 12.02 2.98 7.46
N MET A 115 12.36 4.03 6.74
CA MET A 115 13.47 4.07 5.79
C MET A 115 14.20 5.41 5.83
N ASN A 116 15.52 5.38 5.76
CA ASN A 116 16.37 6.60 5.71
C ASN A 116 16.05 7.61 6.81
N GLY A 117 15.78 7.15 8.04
CA GLY A 117 15.44 7.99 9.18
C GLY A 117 14.02 8.56 9.20
N LEU A 118 13.23 8.35 8.15
CA LEU A 118 11.84 8.80 8.06
C LEU A 118 10.87 7.70 8.48
N ILE A 119 9.73 8.11 9.05
CA ILE A 119 8.56 7.27 9.31
C ILE A 119 7.45 7.72 8.37
N LEU A 120 7.10 6.87 7.42
CA LEU A 120 6.14 7.16 6.36
C LEU A 120 4.88 6.32 6.57
N GLY A 121 3.71 6.96 6.51
CA GLY A 121 2.44 6.23 6.57
C GLY A 121 2.21 5.40 5.30
N ALA A 122 1.70 4.18 5.46
CA ALA A 122 1.51 3.24 4.35
C ALA A 122 0.65 3.79 3.19
N GLN A 123 -0.33 4.64 3.49
CA GLN A 123 -1.18 5.23 2.45
C GLN A 123 -0.38 6.17 1.53
N GLY A 124 0.45 7.07 2.09
CA GLY A 124 1.18 8.08 1.31
C GLY A 124 2.54 7.60 0.81
N ALA A 125 3.15 6.62 1.47
CA ALA A 125 4.50 6.17 1.14
C ALA A 125 4.60 5.56 -0.26
N THR A 126 5.56 6.00 -1.06
CA THR A 126 5.81 5.45 -2.40
C THR A 126 7.30 5.44 -2.75
N LYS A 127 7.73 4.49 -3.57
CA LYS A 127 9.11 4.40 -4.06
C LYS A 127 9.29 5.37 -5.21
N MET A 128 9.95 6.50 -4.94
CA MET A 128 10.11 7.61 -5.90
C MET A 128 11.43 7.57 -6.69
N ASN A 129 12.37 6.72 -6.29
CA ASN A 129 13.66 6.60 -6.95
C ASN A 129 14.06 5.14 -7.08
N THR A 130 14.73 4.79 -8.17
CA THR A 130 15.12 3.41 -8.47
C THR A 130 16.38 2.95 -7.72
N VAL A 131 17.24 3.86 -7.27
CA VAL A 131 18.58 3.53 -6.73
C VAL A 131 18.95 4.29 -5.45
N ASP A 132 18.40 5.49 -5.21
CA ASP A 132 18.77 6.33 -4.08
C ASP A 132 18.27 5.71 -2.75
N VAL A 133 19.03 5.89 -1.67
CA VAL A 133 18.62 5.48 -0.32
C VAL A 133 17.42 6.29 0.18
N GLN A 134 17.27 7.55 -0.26
CA GLN A 134 16.10 8.39 -0.01
C GLN A 134 14.96 8.09 -0.98
N THR A 135 14.72 6.83 -1.27
CA THR A 135 13.77 6.41 -2.30
C THR A 135 12.32 6.52 -1.87
N PHE A 136 12.01 6.21 -0.60
CA PHE A 136 10.63 6.29 -0.12
C PHE A 136 10.28 7.70 0.33
N GLN A 137 9.17 8.19 -0.18
CA GLN A 137 8.62 9.51 0.13
C GLN A 137 7.10 9.41 0.25
N SER A 138 6.48 10.41 0.87
CA SER A 138 5.03 10.62 0.84
C SER A 138 4.77 11.97 0.16
N PRO A 139 4.73 11.98 -1.17
CA PRO A 139 4.81 13.25 -1.94
C PRO A 139 3.60 14.16 -1.74
N ASN A 140 2.42 13.61 -1.42
CA ASN A 140 1.20 14.40 -1.20
C ASN A 140 1.03 14.85 0.27
N SER A 141 1.53 14.06 1.24
CA SER A 141 1.22 14.29 2.67
C SER A 141 2.45 14.49 3.56
N GLY A 142 3.66 14.21 3.06
CA GLY A 142 4.87 14.26 3.88
C GLY A 142 5.05 13.04 4.80
N ALA A 143 6.15 13.03 5.55
CA ALA A 143 6.46 12.00 6.54
C ALA A 143 5.62 12.21 7.81
N LEU A 144 5.16 11.12 8.43
CA LEU A 144 4.47 11.19 9.72
C LEU A 144 5.44 11.59 10.85
N GLY A 145 6.70 11.21 10.71
CA GLY A 145 7.73 11.48 11.72
C GLY A 145 9.11 11.02 11.26
N TYR A 146 10.00 10.94 12.22
CA TYR A 146 11.39 10.54 12.00
C TYR A 146 11.99 9.85 13.22
N VAL A 147 13.10 9.14 12.99
CA VAL A 147 13.94 8.56 14.03
C VAL A 147 15.30 9.25 14.02
N LEU A 148 15.68 9.83 15.12
CA LEU A 148 16.99 10.48 15.30
C LEU A 148 17.62 10.03 16.61
N ASN A 149 18.85 9.51 16.54
CA ASN A 149 19.60 9.05 17.71
C ASN A 149 18.80 8.06 18.59
N GLY A 150 18.07 7.14 17.96
CA GLY A 150 17.25 6.14 18.65
C GLY A 150 16.01 6.70 19.35
N LYS A 151 15.57 7.90 18.97
CA LYS A 151 14.33 8.53 19.47
C LYS A 151 13.36 8.73 18.31
N VAL A 152 12.11 8.31 18.53
CA VAL A 152 10.99 8.50 17.60
C VAL A 152 10.33 9.84 17.87
N SER A 153 9.99 10.54 16.80
CA SER A 153 9.20 11.76 16.86
C SER A 153 8.14 11.75 15.76
N TYR A 154 6.88 11.96 16.12
CA TYR A 154 5.78 12.11 15.19
C TYR A 154 5.32 13.56 15.15
N ASN A 155 5.18 14.11 13.95
CA ASN A 155 4.68 15.47 13.72
C ASN A 155 3.26 15.46 13.12
N MET A 156 2.85 14.32 12.54
CA MET A 156 1.58 14.16 11.86
C MET A 156 0.99 12.77 12.11
N GLU A 157 -0.28 12.60 11.75
CA GLU A 157 -0.94 11.29 11.72
C GLU A 157 -1.85 11.18 10.50
N SER A 158 -2.18 9.96 10.10
CA SER A 158 -3.12 9.72 9.02
C SER A 158 -4.55 9.96 9.50
N LEU A 159 -5.30 10.78 8.77
CA LEU A 159 -6.74 10.99 9.00
C LEU A 159 -7.60 9.94 8.29
N LYS A 160 -7.01 9.17 7.38
CA LYS A 160 -7.69 8.12 6.65
C LYS A 160 -7.91 6.88 7.53
N ARG A 161 -8.95 6.13 7.23
CA ARG A 161 -9.26 4.89 7.96
C ARG A 161 -8.16 3.84 7.75
N HIS A 162 -7.78 3.20 8.84
CA HIS A 162 -6.75 2.14 8.81
C HIS A 162 -6.92 1.18 9.99
N THR A 163 -6.20 0.07 9.97
CA THR A 163 -6.07 -0.93 11.02
C THR A 163 -7.39 -1.23 11.76
N THR A 164 -7.52 -0.87 13.03
CA THR A 164 -8.74 -1.13 13.84
C THR A 164 -9.99 -0.44 13.32
N LYS A 165 -9.83 0.67 12.57
CA LYS A 165 -10.95 1.42 11.97
C LYS A 165 -11.30 0.91 10.55
N SER A 166 -10.50 0.01 9.98
CA SER A 166 -10.78 -0.59 8.69
C SER A 166 -11.81 -1.70 8.81
N GLU A 167 -12.74 -1.79 7.84
CA GLU A 167 -13.74 -2.86 7.78
C GLU A 167 -13.26 -4.11 7.01
N PHE A 168 -12.09 -4.05 6.37
CA PHE A 168 -11.57 -5.16 5.58
C PHE A 168 -10.97 -6.24 6.48
N ASP A 169 -11.58 -7.41 6.50
CA ASP A 169 -11.13 -8.60 7.22
C ASP A 169 -10.80 -9.70 6.23
N VAL A 170 -9.57 -10.21 6.31
CA VAL A 170 -9.06 -11.28 5.43
C VAL A 170 -8.92 -12.63 6.13
N THR A 171 -9.39 -12.76 7.36
CA THR A 171 -9.22 -13.97 8.18
C THR A 171 -9.71 -15.22 7.45
N ASN A 172 -10.87 -15.14 6.80
CA ASN A 172 -11.53 -16.26 6.12
C ASN A 172 -11.34 -16.23 4.59
N LEU A 173 -10.42 -15.42 4.07
CA LEU A 173 -10.17 -15.35 2.64
C LEU A 173 -9.01 -16.26 2.24
N ASP A 174 -9.22 -17.08 1.22
CA ASP A 174 -8.17 -17.92 0.61
C ASP A 174 -7.60 -17.30 -0.66
N LYS A 175 -8.33 -16.38 -1.27
CA LYS A 175 -7.92 -15.64 -2.47
C LYS A 175 -8.52 -14.25 -2.49
N LEU A 176 -7.88 -13.35 -3.23
CA LEU A 176 -8.39 -12.01 -3.49
C LEU A 176 -9.03 -11.93 -4.89
N PRO A 177 -9.98 -11.00 -5.10
CA PRO A 177 -10.54 -10.70 -6.42
C PRO A 177 -9.45 -10.33 -7.43
N LYS A 178 -9.59 -10.81 -8.66
CA LYS A 178 -8.63 -10.52 -9.72
C LYS A 178 -8.79 -9.09 -10.24
N VAL A 179 -7.82 -8.23 -9.94
CA VAL A 179 -7.77 -6.84 -10.38
C VAL A 179 -6.45 -6.58 -11.11
N GLY A 180 -6.50 -5.91 -12.25
CA GLY A 180 -5.30 -5.56 -13.01
C GLY A 180 -5.18 -4.06 -13.25
N ILE A 181 -4.00 -3.64 -13.72
CA ILE A 181 -3.70 -2.25 -14.05
C ILE A 181 -3.48 -2.14 -15.55
N VAL A 182 -4.19 -1.22 -16.20
CA VAL A 182 -3.97 -0.83 -17.61
C VAL A 182 -3.23 0.49 -17.61
N TYR A 183 -2.02 0.49 -18.18
CA TYR A 183 -1.19 1.67 -18.26
C TYR A 183 -1.45 2.44 -19.57
N SER A 184 -1.84 3.71 -19.49
CA SER A 184 -2.14 4.54 -20.63
C SER A 184 -0.92 5.35 -21.11
N TYR A 185 -0.81 5.53 -22.42
CA TYR A 185 0.26 6.27 -23.10
C TYR A 185 -0.26 6.84 -24.43
N SER A 186 0.55 7.71 -25.06
CA SER A 186 0.18 8.29 -26.37
C SER A 186 -0.02 7.18 -27.40
N ASN A 187 -1.12 7.25 -28.15
CA ASN A 187 -1.48 6.26 -29.17
C ASN A 187 -1.64 4.82 -28.61
N VAL A 188 -2.11 4.68 -27.37
CA VAL A 188 -2.43 3.37 -26.81
C VAL A 188 -3.51 2.69 -27.64
N ASP A 189 -3.31 1.43 -27.96
CA ASP A 189 -4.28 0.61 -28.72
C ASP A 189 -5.34 -0.01 -27.78
N ALA A 190 -6.55 -0.20 -28.30
CA ALA A 190 -7.64 -0.85 -27.60
C ALA A 190 -7.34 -2.33 -27.25
N ASP A 191 -6.48 -2.98 -28.00
CA ASP A 191 -6.12 -4.40 -27.82
C ASP A 191 -5.50 -4.69 -26.44
N VAL A 192 -4.88 -3.70 -25.78
CA VAL A 192 -4.38 -3.85 -24.41
C VAL A 192 -5.48 -4.21 -23.41
N MET A 193 -6.74 -3.95 -23.74
CA MET A 193 -7.89 -4.28 -22.91
C MET A 193 -8.39 -5.72 -23.05
N THR A 194 -8.04 -6.40 -24.16
CA THR A 194 -8.55 -7.74 -24.47
C THR A 194 -8.33 -8.77 -23.37
N PRO A 195 -7.13 -8.85 -22.73
CA PRO A 195 -6.91 -9.77 -21.61
C PRO A 195 -7.81 -9.50 -20.40
N PHE A 196 -8.13 -8.23 -20.14
CA PHE A 196 -8.96 -7.83 -18.99
C PHE A 196 -10.43 -8.21 -19.22
N LEU A 197 -10.94 -8.00 -20.44
CA LEU A 197 -12.32 -8.32 -20.79
C LEU A 197 -12.60 -9.83 -20.82
N ASN A 198 -11.59 -10.63 -21.18
CA ASN A 198 -11.75 -12.07 -21.39
C ASN A 198 -11.08 -12.93 -20.31
N GLY A 199 -10.28 -12.34 -19.44
CA GLY A 199 -9.44 -13.05 -18.48
C GLY A 199 -10.03 -13.24 -17.09
N GLY A 200 -11.34 -13.01 -16.88
CA GLY A 200 -12.01 -13.19 -15.59
C GLY A 200 -11.62 -12.13 -14.53
N TYR A 201 -11.24 -10.95 -14.97
CA TYR A 201 -11.00 -9.83 -14.07
C TYR A 201 -12.31 -9.29 -13.48
N GLN A 202 -12.29 -8.94 -12.20
CA GLN A 202 -13.40 -8.32 -11.48
C GLN A 202 -13.24 -6.80 -11.36
N GLY A 203 -12.00 -6.31 -11.53
CA GLY A 203 -11.70 -4.90 -11.50
C GLY A 203 -10.51 -4.53 -12.38
N ILE A 204 -10.51 -3.30 -12.85
CA ILE A 204 -9.47 -2.69 -13.66
C ILE A 204 -9.15 -1.33 -13.04
N VAL A 205 -7.86 -1.08 -12.79
CA VAL A 205 -7.35 0.24 -12.50
C VAL A 205 -6.74 0.80 -13.78
N HIS A 206 -7.28 1.88 -14.28
CA HIS A 206 -6.74 2.61 -15.42
C HIS A 206 -5.72 3.65 -14.94
N ALA A 207 -4.44 3.39 -15.15
CA ALA A 207 -3.36 4.35 -14.92
C ALA A 207 -3.33 5.35 -16.09
N GLY A 208 -4.21 6.34 -16.01
CA GLY A 208 -4.43 7.34 -17.03
C GLY A 208 -3.31 8.38 -17.13
N VAL A 209 -3.52 9.36 -17.96
CA VAL A 209 -2.64 10.52 -18.10
C VAL A 209 -3.25 11.73 -17.39
N GLY A 210 -2.41 12.68 -16.94
CA GLY A 210 -2.91 13.85 -16.22
C GLY A 210 -3.84 13.49 -15.06
N ASN A 211 -5.01 14.08 -14.99
CA ASN A 211 -6.05 13.82 -13.97
C ASN A 211 -6.86 12.53 -14.25
N GLY A 212 -6.18 11.45 -14.57
CA GLY A 212 -6.82 10.16 -14.86
C GLY A 212 -7.57 10.13 -16.19
N ASN A 213 -7.17 10.96 -17.16
CA ASN A 213 -7.77 11.04 -18.48
C ASN A 213 -7.60 9.75 -19.27
N ILE A 214 -8.61 9.44 -20.07
CA ILE A 214 -8.75 8.20 -20.80
C ILE A 214 -8.57 8.49 -22.30
N HIS A 215 -7.67 7.76 -22.96
CA HIS A 215 -7.49 7.84 -24.39
C HIS A 215 -8.76 7.36 -25.13
N GLN A 216 -9.11 8.02 -26.24
CA GLN A 216 -10.32 7.71 -27.02
C GLN A 216 -10.44 6.24 -27.43
N ASN A 217 -9.33 5.54 -27.68
CA ASN A 217 -9.34 4.11 -28.02
C ASN A 217 -9.69 3.22 -26.82
N LEU A 218 -9.36 3.62 -25.61
CA LEU A 218 -9.62 2.82 -24.39
C LEU A 218 -11.01 3.06 -23.83
N PHE A 219 -11.59 4.24 -24.07
CA PHE A 219 -12.84 4.65 -23.45
C PHE A 219 -13.99 3.66 -23.73
N PRO A 220 -14.26 3.24 -25.00
CA PRO A 220 -15.31 2.26 -25.30
C PRO A 220 -15.05 0.89 -24.66
N MET A 221 -13.77 0.54 -24.47
CA MET A 221 -13.38 -0.75 -23.88
C MET A 221 -13.59 -0.76 -22.37
N LEU A 222 -13.33 0.36 -21.68
CA LEU A 222 -13.64 0.52 -20.25
C LEU A 222 -15.16 0.57 -20.00
N GLU A 223 -15.91 1.23 -20.90
CA GLU A 223 -17.38 1.16 -20.87
C GLU A 223 -17.92 -0.25 -21.09
N LYS A 224 -17.33 -1.01 -22.03
CA LYS A 224 -17.64 -2.43 -22.22
C LYS A 224 -17.33 -3.25 -20.97
N ALA A 225 -16.19 -3.00 -20.29
CA ALA A 225 -15.85 -3.65 -19.03
C ALA A 225 -16.94 -3.41 -17.97
N ARG A 226 -17.43 -2.17 -17.83
CA ARG A 226 -18.54 -1.85 -16.92
C ARG A 226 -19.81 -2.62 -17.25
N LYS A 227 -20.17 -2.71 -18.54
CA LYS A 227 -21.35 -3.51 -19.00
C LYS A 227 -21.20 -4.99 -18.68
N GLN A 228 -19.97 -5.51 -18.57
CA GLN A 228 -19.67 -6.88 -18.14
C GLN A 228 -19.62 -7.03 -16.60
N GLY A 229 -19.87 -5.98 -15.83
CA GLY A 229 -19.80 -5.98 -14.37
C GLY A 229 -18.39 -5.81 -13.80
N ILE A 230 -17.39 -5.56 -14.63
CA ILE A 230 -16.00 -5.30 -14.18
C ILE A 230 -15.91 -3.86 -13.64
N LEU A 231 -15.46 -3.69 -12.42
CA LEU A 231 -15.29 -2.36 -11.81
C LEU A 231 -14.10 -1.63 -12.45
N VAL A 232 -14.27 -0.34 -12.71
CA VAL A 232 -13.22 0.52 -13.29
C VAL A 232 -12.89 1.64 -12.31
N VAL A 233 -11.61 1.71 -11.94
CA VAL A 233 -11.05 2.81 -11.15
C VAL A 233 -10.13 3.63 -12.04
N ARG A 234 -10.40 4.93 -12.14
CA ARG A 234 -9.48 5.90 -12.77
C ARG A 234 -8.42 6.32 -11.77
N SER A 235 -7.18 6.09 -12.11
CA SER A 235 -5.98 6.56 -11.42
C SER A 235 -5.07 7.25 -12.44
N SER A 236 -3.85 7.60 -12.06
CA SER A 236 -2.90 8.26 -12.96
C SER A 236 -1.51 7.67 -12.86
N ARG A 237 -0.77 7.72 -13.97
CA ARG A 237 0.68 7.51 -13.98
C ARG A 237 1.46 8.72 -13.42
N VAL A 238 0.80 9.86 -13.21
CA VAL A 238 1.40 11.01 -12.54
C VAL A 238 1.53 10.70 -11.05
N PRO A 239 2.72 10.88 -10.45
CA PRO A 239 2.98 10.38 -9.11
C PRO A 239 2.36 11.20 -7.98
N THR A 240 1.84 12.39 -8.26
CA THR A 240 1.31 13.33 -7.25
C THR A 240 0.00 13.96 -7.69
N GLY A 241 -0.79 14.41 -6.72
CA GLY A 241 -2.08 15.04 -6.92
C GLY A 241 -3.25 14.03 -6.94
N PRO A 242 -4.45 14.47 -6.54
CA PRO A 242 -5.64 13.63 -6.52
C PRO A 242 -6.25 13.49 -7.92
N ILE A 243 -6.89 12.35 -8.15
CA ILE A 243 -7.81 12.15 -9.28
C ILE A 243 -9.18 12.63 -8.85
N THR A 244 -9.64 13.70 -9.50
CA THR A 244 -10.92 14.33 -9.16
C THR A 244 -12.09 13.60 -9.80
N LEU A 245 -13.18 13.49 -9.03
CA LEU A 245 -14.43 12.88 -9.48
C LEU A 245 -15.21 13.88 -10.35
N ASP A 246 -15.82 13.40 -11.44
CA ASP A 246 -16.70 14.16 -12.33
C ASP A 246 -16.10 15.46 -12.88
N ALA A 247 -14.75 15.50 -13.08
CA ALA A 247 -14.10 16.67 -13.65
C ALA A 247 -13.97 16.57 -15.19
N GLU A 248 -13.01 15.79 -15.66
CA GLU A 248 -12.75 15.61 -17.10
C GLU A 248 -13.45 14.39 -17.69
N VAL A 249 -13.87 13.46 -16.83
CA VAL A 249 -14.68 12.29 -17.16
C VAL A 249 -15.92 12.31 -16.31
N ASP A 250 -17.08 12.09 -16.90
CA ASP A 250 -18.37 11.94 -16.20
C ASP A 250 -18.43 10.56 -15.54
N ASP A 251 -17.84 10.47 -14.35
CA ASP A 251 -17.73 9.21 -13.61
C ASP A 251 -19.10 8.65 -13.22
N ASN A 252 -20.06 9.53 -12.91
CA ASN A 252 -21.43 9.14 -12.58
C ASN A 252 -22.13 8.45 -13.75
N LYS A 253 -22.01 9.00 -14.95
CA LYS A 253 -22.59 8.42 -16.17
C LYS A 253 -22.00 7.05 -16.49
N TYR A 254 -20.68 6.92 -16.38
CA TYR A 254 -19.97 5.68 -16.76
C TYR A 254 -19.79 4.72 -15.60
N GLN A 255 -20.18 5.09 -14.39
CA GLN A 255 -20.01 4.33 -13.16
C GLN A 255 -18.53 3.97 -12.89
N PHE A 256 -17.65 4.91 -13.16
CA PHE A 256 -16.25 4.81 -12.83
C PHE A 256 -15.99 5.32 -11.41
N VAL A 257 -14.89 4.89 -10.83
CA VAL A 257 -14.43 5.29 -9.51
C VAL A 257 -13.16 6.12 -9.67
N ALA A 258 -13.06 7.25 -8.99
CA ALA A 258 -11.84 8.06 -8.93
C ALA A 258 -10.95 7.62 -7.77
N SER A 259 -9.66 7.36 -8.04
CA SER A 259 -8.73 6.83 -7.04
C SER A 259 -8.30 7.83 -5.96
N GLN A 260 -8.72 9.08 -6.07
CA GLN A 260 -8.26 10.16 -5.20
C GLN A 260 -6.70 10.23 -5.22
N GLU A 261 -6.05 10.21 -4.07
CA GLU A 261 -4.58 10.30 -3.95
C GLU A 261 -3.85 8.96 -4.15
N LEU A 262 -4.58 7.85 -4.33
CA LEU A 262 -3.95 6.54 -4.49
C LEU A 262 -3.37 6.38 -5.90
N ASN A 263 -2.08 6.07 -5.95
CA ASN A 263 -1.43 5.64 -7.18
C ASN A 263 -2.03 4.31 -7.69
N PRO A 264 -1.79 3.90 -8.95
CA PRO A 264 -2.44 2.74 -9.55
C PRO A 264 -2.27 1.45 -8.76
N GLN A 265 -1.09 1.17 -8.21
CA GLN A 265 -0.81 -0.04 -7.47
C GLN A 265 -1.56 -0.09 -6.14
N LYS A 266 -1.67 1.00 -5.40
CA LYS A 266 -2.47 1.07 -4.18
C LYS A 266 -3.97 1.10 -4.45
N ALA A 267 -4.39 1.79 -5.51
CA ALA A 267 -5.78 1.74 -5.98
C ALA A 267 -6.19 0.30 -6.30
N ARG A 268 -5.29 -0.50 -6.90
CA ARG A 268 -5.49 -1.94 -7.12
C ARG A 268 -5.70 -2.69 -5.80
N VAL A 269 -4.86 -2.45 -4.80
CA VAL A 269 -4.96 -3.08 -3.48
C VAL A 269 -6.31 -2.77 -2.82
N LEU A 270 -6.72 -1.49 -2.81
CA LEU A 270 -8.01 -1.10 -2.22
C LEU A 270 -9.18 -1.70 -2.99
N LEU A 271 -9.13 -1.71 -4.34
CA LEU A 271 -10.20 -2.30 -5.15
C LEU A 271 -10.34 -3.80 -4.92
N MET A 272 -9.23 -4.55 -4.79
CA MET A 272 -9.26 -5.97 -4.45
C MET A 272 -9.99 -6.21 -3.12
N LEU A 273 -9.69 -5.44 -2.09
CA LEU A 273 -10.35 -5.55 -0.79
C LEU A 273 -11.82 -5.10 -0.84
N ALA A 274 -12.12 -4.00 -1.53
CA ALA A 274 -13.48 -3.49 -1.71
C ALA A 274 -14.38 -4.53 -2.39
N LEU A 275 -13.90 -5.20 -3.42
CA LEU A 275 -14.61 -6.25 -4.16
C LEU A 275 -14.91 -7.49 -3.30
N THR A 276 -14.25 -7.70 -2.17
CA THR A 276 -14.65 -8.73 -1.19
C THR A 276 -15.93 -8.38 -0.43
N LYS A 277 -16.35 -7.10 -0.48
CA LYS A 277 -17.50 -6.56 0.27
C LYS A 277 -18.68 -6.24 -0.64
N THR A 278 -18.43 -5.67 -1.82
CA THR A 278 -19.49 -5.15 -2.69
C THR A 278 -19.04 -4.98 -4.14
N ASN A 279 -20.02 -5.02 -5.06
CA ASN A 279 -19.84 -4.63 -6.46
C ASN A 279 -20.53 -3.28 -6.78
N ASP A 280 -21.07 -2.60 -5.78
CA ASP A 280 -21.67 -1.28 -5.95
C ASP A 280 -20.56 -0.23 -6.08
N TRP A 281 -20.46 0.39 -7.26
CA TRP A 281 -19.44 1.38 -7.57
C TRP A 281 -19.52 2.63 -6.66
N LYS A 282 -20.72 3.03 -6.20
CA LYS A 282 -20.88 4.16 -5.28
C LYS A 282 -20.30 3.84 -3.91
N LYS A 283 -20.54 2.62 -3.43
CA LYS A 283 -19.95 2.15 -2.16
C LYS A 283 -18.44 2.03 -2.29
N ILE A 284 -17.95 1.56 -3.43
CA ILE A 284 -16.51 1.49 -3.70
C ILE A 284 -15.92 2.91 -3.75
N GLN A 285 -16.57 3.88 -4.42
CA GLN A 285 -16.12 5.28 -4.38
C GLN A 285 -16.05 5.83 -2.94
N GLN A 286 -17.01 5.47 -2.09
CA GLN A 286 -16.95 5.84 -0.68
C GLN A 286 -15.69 5.29 -0.01
N TYR A 287 -15.31 4.02 -0.28
CA TYR A 287 -14.04 3.48 0.22
C TYR A 287 -12.82 4.29 -0.24
N PHE A 288 -12.76 4.67 -1.51
CA PHE A 288 -11.68 5.52 -2.02
C PHE A 288 -11.63 6.92 -1.39
N ASN A 289 -12.75 7.43 -0.89
CA ASN A 289 -12.79 8.69 -0.16
C ASN A 289 -12.33 8.55 1.30
N GLU A 290 -12.54 7.38 1.93
CA GLU A 290 -12.32 7.15 3.35
C GLU A 290 -10.94 6.55 3.67
N TYR A 291 -10.36 5.80 2.73
CA TYR A 291 -9.08 5.09 2.88
C TYR A 291 -7.93 5.73 2.03
#